data_54e7d2e8111a2f9c4c69419b2097e6e4
#
_entry.id   54e7d2e8111a2f9c4c69419b2097e6e4
#
_cell.length_a   1.000
_cell.length_b   1.000
_cell.length_c   1.000
_cell.angle_alpha   90.00
_cell.angle_beta   90.00
_cell.angle_gamma   90.00
#
_symmetry.space_group_name_H-M   'P 1'
#
loop_
_entity.id
_entity.type
_entity.pdbx_description
1 polymer ?
#
loop_
_entity_poly.entity_id
_entity_poly.type
_entity_poly.pdbx_seq_one_letter_code
_entity_poly.pdbx_strand_id
1 'polypeptide(L)'
;MRFWSRIALVMALFATAATGAAAETPVERGRYLVTTIGACGNCHTPRDAAGKPIAGRELSGGFEFEDPGLGHIVGTNITPDVETGIGQWSEAEIVTALRDGKRPDGTLIRPPMPIPVYKQLSDNDAAAIAAYLKSVKPVRNKLGEAHYKVPLPPSYGAPITHVPEPPRDDKVAYGGYLAGPAGHCLLCHTPPGGGKPFDMSLAYLGGRELPDFDHPGGIAVSRNITGGSKHGVGEWTDAQIKRAITQGVREDGTRLARTMPFEWYKRMAPADLDAIIAFLRTLKPPGTE
;
A
#
# COMPACT_ATOMS: atom_id res chain seq x y z
N MET A 1 70.02 47.52 1.59
CA MET A 1 69.62 46.23 0.99
C MET A 1 68.26 45.87 1.54
N ARG A 2 67.19 45.97 0.72
CA ARG A 2 65.79 45.64 1.15
C ARG A 2 65.37 44.37 0.41
N PHE A 3 65.19 43.24 1.19
CA PHE A 3 64.64 41.98 0.67
C PHE A 3 63.10 42.05 0.66
N TRP A 4 62.51 41.94 -0.47
CA TRP A 4 61.05 41.78 -0.66
C TRP A 4 60.75 40.29 -0.75
N SER A 5 60.11 39.72 0.27
CA SER A 5 59.57 38.39 0.21
C SER A 5 58.23 38.44 -0.50
N ARG A 6 58.10 37.72 -1.62
CA ARG A 6 56.87 37.51 -2.36
C ARG A 6 56.16 36.28 -1.75
N ILE A 7 55.04 36.50 -1.05
CA ILE A 7 54.18 35.43 -0.60
C ILE A 7 53.23 35.13 -1.79
N ALA A 8 53.36 33.93 -2.38
CA ALA A 8 52.42 33.39 -3.37
C ALA A 8 51.26 32.77 -2.64
N LEU A 9 50.06 33.37 -2.79
CA LEU A 9 48.81 32.85 -2.29
C LEU A 9 48.30 31.78 -3.25
N VAL A 10 48.41 30.50 -2.90
CA VAL A 10 47.83 29.38 -3.67
C VAL A 10 46.36 29.26 -3.25
N MET A 11 45.46 29.75 -4.10
CA MET A 11 44.02 29.47 -3.99
C MET A 11 43.78 28.03 -4.45
N ALA A 12 43.51 27.14 -3.51
CA ALA A 12 42.98 25.80 -3.80
C ALA A 12 41.49 25.92 -4.12
N LEU A 13 41.13 25.77 -5.40
CA LEU A 13 39.70 25.57 -5.82
C LEU A 13 39.25 24.19 -5.33
N PHE A 14 38.44 24.15 -4.29
CA PHE A 14 37.65 22.97 -3.96
C PHE A 14 36.45 22.89 -4.92
N ALA A 15 36.55 22.07 -5.96
CA ALA A 15 35.41 21.67 -6.76
C ALA A 15 34.52 20.74 -5.92
N THR A 16 33.44 21.25 -5.37
CA THR A 16 32.38 20.44 -4.76
C THR A 16 31.66 19.71 -5.91
N ALA A 17 32.01 18.44 -6.10
CA ALA A 17 31.22 17.55 -6.94
C ALA A 17 29.85 17.38 -6.27
N ALA A 18 28.83 18.06 -6.79
CA ALA A 18 27.45 17.77 -6.45
C ALA A 18 27.15 16.35 -6.99
N THR A 19 27.19 15.36 -6.11
CA THR A 19 26.66 14.03 -6.42
C THR A 19 25.14 14.17 -6.53
N GLY A 20 24.66 14.45 -7.75
CA GLY A 20 23.24 14.38 -8.05
C GLY A 20 22.74 12.98 -7.65
N ALA A 21 21.76 12.89 -6.73
CA ALA A 21 21.07 11.63 -6.47
C ALA A 21 20.52 11.13 -7.80
N ALA A 22 20.88 9.91 -8.20
CA ALA A 22 20.31 9.30 -9.40
C ALA A 22 18.80 9.27 -9.27
N ALA A 23 18.08 9.57 -10.34
CA ALA A 23 16.62 9.52 -10.35
C ALA A 23 16.16 8.09 -10.04
N GLU A 24 15.13 7.96 -9.19
CA GLU A 24 14.52 6.68 -8.83
C GLU A 24 14.06 5.94 -10.11
N THR A 25 14.51 4.70 -10.29
CA THR A 25 14.10 3.89 -11.44
C THR A 25 12.69 3.34 -11.24
N PRO A 26 11.95 3.00 -12.34
CA PRO A 26 10.63 2.36 -12.21
C PRO A 26 10.64 1.10 -11.33
N VAL A 27 11.67 0.26 -11.42
CA VAL A 27 11.79 -0.94 -10.59
C VAL A 27 12.00 -0.61 -9.11
N GLU A 28 12.78 0.42 -8.79
CA GLU A 28 12.97 0.89 -7.41
C GLU A 28 11.68 1.47 -6.83
N ARG A 29 10.98 2.30 -7.63
CA ARG A 29 9.67 2.83 -7.25
C ARG A 29 8.66 1.71 -7.05
N GLY A 30 8.58 0.75 -7.97
CA GLY A 30 7.70 -0.41 -7.87
C GLY A 30 8.01 -1.28 -6.66
N ARG A 31 9.31 -1.49 -6.35
CA ARG A 31 9.72 -2.19 -5.13
C ARG A 31 9.16 -1.48 -3.90
N TYR A 32 9.35 -0.17 -3.80
CA TYR A 32 8.85 0.61 -2.67
C TYR A 32 7.33 0.51 -2.53
N LEU A 33 6.59 0.65 -3.63
CA LEU A 33 5.14 0.53 -3.63
C LEU A 33 4.68 -0.87 -3.19
N VAL A 34 5.20 -1.92 -3.80
CA VAL A 34 4.79 -3.32 -3.55
C VAL A 34 5.17 -3.78 -2.15
N THR A 35 6.39 -3.46 -1.70
CA THR A 35 6.92 -3.98 -0.43
C THR A 35 6.66 -3.08 0.77
N THR A 36 6.07 -1.91 0.56
CA THR A 36 5.86 -0.91 1.60
C THR A 36 4.45 -0.33 1.55
N ILE A 37 4.17 0.61 0.64
CA ILE A 37 2.90 1.37 0.63
C ILE A 37 1.71 0.48 0.33
N GLY A 38 1.74 -0.30 -0.75
CA GLY A 38 0.67 -1.23 -1.14
C GLY A 38 0.66 -2.51 -0.32
N ALA A 39 1.73 -2.78 0.45
CA ALA A 39 1.85 -3.96 1.32
C ALA A 39 1.38 -5.27 0.66
N CYS A 40 1.64 -5.46 -0.64
CA CYS A 40 1.13 -6.59 -1.43
C CYS A 40 1.48 -7.94 -0.80
N GLY A 41 2.68 -8.03 -0.19
CA GLY A 41 3.12 -9.22 0.54
C GLY A 41 2.25 -9.58 1.75
N ASN A 42 1.41 -8.68 2.27
CA ASN A 42 0.53 -8.98 3.39
C ASN A 42 -0.46 -10.11 3.06
N CYS A 43 -0.97 -10.12 1.81
CA CYS A 43 -1.87 -11.15 1.31
C CYS A 43 -1.18 -12.14 0.35
N HIS A 44 -0.12 -11.70 -0.36
CA HIS A 44 0.53 -12.49 -1.41
C HIS A 44 1.81 -13.21 -0.97
N THR A 45 2.11 -13.28 0.33
CA THR A 45 3.25 -14.04 0.87
C THR A 45 2.76 -15.09 1.86
N PRO A 46 3.14 -16.37 1.73
CA PRO A 46 2.74 -17.39 2.67
C PRO A 46 3.36 -17.13 4.05
N ARG A 47 2.68 -17.60 5.09
CA ARG A 47 3.09 -17.42 6.48
C ARG A 47 3.39 -18.75 7.16
N ASP A 48 4.31 -18.73 8.09
CA ASP A 48 4.59 -19.86 8.98
C ASP A 48 3.51 -19.99 10.09
N ALA A 49 3.64 -21.02 10.91
CA ALA A 49 2.72 -21.28 12.04
C ALA A 49 2.69 -20.13 13.08
N ALA A 50 3.70 -19.28 13.13
CA ALA A 50 3.74 -18.09 13.98
C ALA A 50 3.14 -16.84 13.27
N GLY A 51 2.59 -17.03 12.07
CA GLY A 51 2.01 -15.96 11.26
C GLY A 51 3.03 -15.02 10.65
N LYS A 52 4.31 -15.38 10.58
CA LYS A 52 5.37 -14.57 9.96
C LYS A 52 5.50 -14.92 8.48
N PRO A 53 5.73 -13.92 7.60
CA PRO A 53 6.05 -14.17 6.21
C PRO A 53 7.24 -15.12 6.05
N ILE A 54 7.12 -16.13 5.20
CA ILE A 54 8.19 -17.10 4.93
C ILE A 54 9.23 -16.46 4.02
N ALA A 55 10.45 -16.33 4.50
CA ALA A 55 11.57 -15.75 3.75
C ALA A 55 11.87 -16.56 2.47
N GLY A 56 12.15 -15.85 1.38
CA GLY A 56 12.40 -16.44 0.06
C GLY A 56 11.14 -16.92 -0.68
N ARG A 57 9.96 -16.70 -0.08
CA ARG A 57 8.66 -16.99 -0.66
C ARG A 57 7.79 -15.74 -0.84
N GLU A 58 8.43 -14.58 -0.81
CA GLU A 58 7.74 -13.30 -0.95
C GLU A 58 6.95 -13.25 -2.26
N LEU A 59 5.71 -12.78 -2.18
CA LEU A 59 4.79 -12.63 -3.31
C LEU A 59 4.37 -13.93 -4.01
N SER A 60 4.74 -15.11 -3.49
CA SER A 60 4.39 -16.38 -4.12
C SER A 60 2.97 -16.87 -3.80
N GLY A 61 2.16 -16.07 -3.12
CA GLY A 61 0.80 -16.46 -2.73
C GLY A 61 0.76 -17.48 -1.58
N GLY A 62 -0.43 -18.04 -1.34
CA GLY A 62 -0.62 -19.11 -0.35
C GLY A 62 -0.80 -18.63 1.09
N PHE A 63 -1.04 -17.34 1.32
CA PHE A 63 -1.63 -16.90 2.57
C PHE A 63 -3.14 -17.09 2.51
N GLU A 64 -3.67 -17.87 3.44
CA GLU A 64 -5.08 -18.24 3.53
C GLU A 64 -5.71 -17.64 4.78
N PHE A 65 -6.94 -17.13 4.66
CA PHE A 65 -7.68 -16.57 5.78
C PHE A 65 -9.19 -16.57 5.52
N GLU A 66 -9.97 -16.59 6.62
CA GLU A 66 -11.42 -16.39 6.56
C GLU A 66 -11.76 -14.92 6.68
N ASP A 67 -12.38 -14.36 5.64
CA ASP A 67 -12.94 -13.00 5.68
C ASP A 67 -14.42 -13.07 6.09
N PRO A 68 -14.86 -12.28 7.09
CA PRO A 68 -16.25 -12.34 7.58
C PRO A 68 -17.30 -12.13 6.48
N GLY A 69 -17.04 -11.22 5.55
CA GLY A 69 -17.95 -10.86 4.47
C GLY A 69 -17.73 -11.61 3.15
N LEU A 70 -16.53 -12.13 2.91
CA LEU A 70 -16.16 -12.70 1.61
C LEU A 70 -16.02 -14.21 1.60
N GLY A 71 -15.65 -14.85 2.71
CA GLY A 71 -15.40 -16.30 2.83
C GLY A 71 -13.93 -16.66 2.89
N HIS A 72 -13.60 -17.89 2.45
CA HIS A 72 -12.23 -18.40 2.43
C HIS A 72 -11.42 -17.77 1.28
N ILE A 73 -10.38 -17.06 1.63
CA ILE A 73 -9.53 -16.30 0.70
C ILE A 73 -8.15 -16.94 0.62
N VAL A 74 -7.64 -17.07 -0.59
CA VAL A 74 -6.26 -17.52 -0.86
C VAL A 74 -5.55 -16.45 -1.66
N GLY A 75 -4.47 -15.89 -1.11
CA GLY A 75 -3.62 -14.94 -1.81
C GLY A 75 -2.94 -15.60 -3.02
N THR A 76 -3.07 -15.00 -4.20
CA THR A 76 -2.52 -15.57 -5.45
C THR A 76 -1.02 -15.37 -5.58
N ASN A 77 -0.34 -16.21 -6.38
CA ASN A 77 1.05 -16.03 -6.74
C ASN A 77 1.19 -14.89 -7.75
N ILE A 78 1.89 -13.83 -7.36
CA ILE A 78 2.17 -12.67 -8.22
C ILE A 78 3.66 -12.53 -8.56
N THR A 79 4.45 -13.61 -8.37
CA THR A 79 5.81 -13.71 -8.92
C THR A 79 5.75 -14.03 -10.41
N PRO A 80 6.83 -13.76 -11.18
CA PRO A 80 6.88 -14.06 -12.62
C PRO A 80 7.13 -15.56 -12.91
N ASP A 81 6.59 -16.45 -12.08
CA ASP A 81 6.55 -17.87 -12.38
C ASP A 81 5.56 -18.15 -13.52
N VAL A 82 6.01 -18.88 -14.54
CA VAL A 82 5.24 -19.06 -15.78
C VAL A 82 4.07 -20.05 -15.66
N GLU A 83 4.10 -20.93 -14.66
CA GLU A 83 3.07 -21.95 -14.48
C GLU A 83 2.04 -21.56 -13.41
N THR A 84 2.48 -20.93 -12.32
CA THR A 84 1.64 -20.71 -11.15
C THR A 84 1.47 -19.24 -10.80
N GLY A 85 2.18 -18.34 -11.47
CA GLY A 85 2.20 -16.90 -11.22
C GLY A 85 1.80 -16.07 -12.45
N ILE A 86 2.37 -14.87 -12.53
CA ILE A 86 2.09 -13.90 -13.60
C ILE A 86 3.20 -13.87 -14.67
N GLY A 87 4.02 -14.93 -14.78
CA GLY A 87 5.19 -14.95 -15.67
C GLY A 87 4.85 -14.76 -17.14
N GLN A 88 3.70 -15.26 -17.58
CA GLN A 88 3.21 -15.11 -18.96
C GLN A 88 2.56 -13.74 -19.25
N TRP A 89 2.27 -12.95 -18.23
CA TRP A 89 1.60 -11.67 -18.41
C TRP A 89 2.60 -10.58 -18.84
N SER A 90 2.19 -9.74 -19.77
CA SER A 90 2.89 -8.50 -20.09
C SER A 90 2.72 -7.48 -18.96
N GLU A 91 3.57 -6.46 -18.91
CA GLU A 91 3.41 -5.35 -17.96
C GLU A 91 2.07 -4.62 -18.16
N ALA A 92 1.61 -4.45 -19.39
CA ALA A 92 0.31 -3.85 -19.69
C ALA A 92 -0.86 -4.68 -19.13
N GLU A 93 -0.79 -6.01 -19.21
CA GLU A 93 -1.79 -6.89 -18.61
C GLU A 93 -1.78 -6.83 -17.08
N ILE A 94 -0.60 -6.68 -16.46
CA ILE A 94 -0.48 -6.48 -15.02
C ILE A 94 -1.11 -5.13 -14.62
N VAL A 95 -0.88 -4.06 -15.38
CA VAL A 95 -1.53 -2.76 -15.14
C VAL A 95 -3.06 -2.87 -15.27
N THR A 96 -3.55 -3.56 -16.30
CA THR A 96 -4.99 -3.83 -16.49
C THR A 96 -5.56 -4.64 -15.31
N ALA A 97 -4.83 -5.65 -14.84
CA ALA A 97 -5.24 -6.44 -13.68
C ALA A 97 -5.32 -5.59 -12.39
N LEU A 98 -4.39 -4.67 -12.19
CA LEU A 98 -4.37 -3.76 -11.03
C LEU A 98 -5.51 -2.74 -11.09
N ARG A 99 -5.70 -2.09 -12.26
CA ARG A 99 -6.64 -0.97 -12.39
C ARG A 99 -8.06 -1.41 -12.70
N ASP A 100 -8.23 -2.37 -13.59
CA ASP A 100 -9.55 -2.80 -14.08
C ASP A 100 -10.00 -4.12 -13.45
N GLY A 101 -9.12 -4.77 -12.67
CA GLY A 101 -9.40 -6.05 -12.06
C GLY A 101 -9.62 -7.18 -13.08
N LYS A 102 -9.07 -7.03 -14.29
CA LYS A 102 -9.29 -7.99 -15.39
C LYS A 102 -7.99 -8.74 -15.71
N ARG A 103 -8.04 -10.07 -15.66
CA ARG A 103 -6.93 -10.93 -16.06
C ARG A 103 -6.82 -11.04 -17.59
N PRO A 104 -5.67 -11.51 -18.12
CA PRO A 104 -5.50 -11.73 -19.57
C PRO A 104 -6.54 -12.68 -20.20
N ASP A 105 -7.04 -13.66 -19.45
CA ASP A 105 -8.09 -14.58 -19.87
C ASP A 105 -9.51 -13.95 -19.86
N GLY A 106 -9.60 -12.68 -19.48
CA GLY A 106 -10.86 -11.94 -19.40
C GLY A 106 -11.63 -12.11 -18.08
N THR A 107 -11.20 -13.01 -17.19
CA THR A 107 -11.84 -13.18 -15.87
C THR A 107 -11.53 -12.01 -14.94
N LEU A 108 -12.44 -11.75 -13.99
CA LEU A 108 -12.26 -10.67 -13.02
C LEU A 108 -11.53 -11.15 -11.78
N ILE A 109 -10.68 -10.27 -11.25
CA ILE A 109 -10.05 -10.45 -9.94
C ILE A 109 -11.11 -10.20 -8.87
N ARG A 110 -11.13 -11.07 -7.86
CA ARG A 110 -12.10 -10.98 -6.75
C ARG A 110 -11.61 -10.06 -5.62
N PRO A 111 -12.53 -9.48 -4.83
CA PRO A 111 -12.15 -8.89 -3.56
C PRO A 111 -11.49 -9.97 -2.66
N PRO A 112 -10.66 -9.60 -1.68
CA PRO A 112 -10.40 -8.25 -1.18
C PRO A 112 -9.38 -7.44 -2.00
N MET A 113 -8.97 -7.91 -3.19
CA MET A 113 -8.05 -7.10 -4.02
C MET A 113 -8.63 -5.69 -4.21
N PRO A 114 -7.87 -4.62 -3.91
CA PRO A 114 -8.41 -3.27 -3.77
C PRO A 114 -8.64 -2.54 -5.11
N ILE A 115 -9.20 -3.21 -6.10
CA ILE A 115 -9.44 -2.69 -7.45
C ILE A 115 -10.16 -1.32 -7.44
N PRO A 116 -11.22 -1.09 -6.62
CA PRO A 116 -11.91 0.20 -6.63
C PRO A 116 -11.03 1.40 -6.36
N VAL A 117 -9.94 1.24 -5.59
CA VAL A 117 -8.98 2.34 -5.33
C VAL A 117 -7.76 2.26 -6.24
N TYR A 118 -7.29 1.07 -6.59
CA TYR A 118 -6.18 0.89 -7.52
C TYR A 118 -6.46 1.42 -8.93
N LYS A 119 -7.73 1.57 -9.30
CA LYS A 119 -8.12 2.32 -10.52
C LYS A 119 -7.50 3.72 -10.59
N GLN A 120 -7.25 4.35 -9.46
CA GLN A 120 -6.68 5.69 -9.33
C GLN A 120 -5.16 5.69 -9.10
N LEU A 121 -4.49 4.54 -9.23
CA LEU A 121 -3.02 4.53 -9.30
C LEU A 121 -2.55 5.35 -10.50
N SER A 122 -1.56 6.22 -10.30
CA SER A 122 -0.96 6.98 -11.40
C SER A 122 -0.39 6.04 -12.46
N ASP A 123 -0.27 6.53 -13.69
CA ASP A 123 0.27 5.72 -14.79
C ASP A 123 1.69 5.26 -14.48
N ASN A 124 2.51 6.15 -13.92
CA ASN A 124 3.88 5.82 -13.54
C ASN A 124 3.95 4.79 -12.43
N ASP A 125 3.13 4.91 -11.38
CA ASP A 125 3.15 3.97 -10.25
C ASP A 125 2.59 2.60 -10.65
N ALA A 126 1.55 2.54 -11.48
CA ALA A 126 1.03 1.27 -11.99
C ALA A 126 2.05 0.54 -12.87
N ALA A 127 2.75 1.27 -13.76
CA ALA A 127 3.83 0.74 -14.57
C ALA A 127 5.04 0.32 -13.72
N ALA A 128 5.39 1.10 -12.71
CA ALA A 128 6.47 0.77 -11.77
C ALA A 128 6.19 -0.52 -10.98
N ILE A 129 4.95 -0.71 -10.50
CA ILE A 129 4.52 -1.96 -9.86
C ILE A 129 4.69 -3.14 -10.83
N ALA A 130 4.22 -3.02 -12.06
CA ALA A 130 4.32 -4.06 -13.07
C ALA A 130 5.79 -4.41 -13.37
N ALA A 131 6.66 -3.42 -13.60
CA ALA A 131 8.08 -3.59 -13.84
C ALA A 131 8.77 -4.32 -12.66
N TYR A 132 8.46 -3.93 -11.42
CA TYR A 132 9.01 -4.61 -10.26
C TYR A 132 8.53 -6.06 -10.16
N LEU A 133 7.25 -6.34 -10.32
CA LEU A 133 6.71 -7.71 -10.26
C LEU A 133 7.31 -8.62 -11.33
N LYS A 134 7.67 -8.09 -12.50
CA LYS A 134 8.39 -8.82 -13.55
C LYS A 134 9.86 -9.04 -13.21
N SER A 135 10.45 -8.22 -12.34
CA SER A 135 11.88 -8.28 -11.96
C SER A 135 12.18 -9.19 -10.78
N VAL A 136 11.17 -9.58 -9.98
CA VAL A 136 11.40 -10.43 -8.79
C VAL A 136 11.69 -11.86 -9.19
N LYS A 137 12.31 -12.63 -8.29
CA LYS A 137 12.60 -14.05 -8.53
C LYS A 137 11.30 -14.84 -8.69
N PRO A 138 11.14 -15.64 -9.75
CA PRO A 138 9.99 -16.53 -9.88
C PRO A 138 10.01 -17.61 -8.79
N VAL A 139 8.86 -17.85 -8.19
CA VAL A 139 8.65 -18.87 -7.16
C VAL A 139 7.46 -19.72 -7.56
N ARG A 140 7.69 -20.98 -7.93
CA ARG A 140 6.60 -21.92 -8.20
C ARG A 140 5.85 -22.24 -6.92
N ASN A 141 4.53 -22.00 -6.92
CA ASN A 141 3.64 -22.30 -5.80
C ASN A 141 2.24 -22.64 -6.30
N LYS A 142 1.88 -23.92 -6.26
CA LYS A 142 0.52 -24.38 -6.55
C LYS A 142 -0.33 -24.13 -5.32
N LEU A 143 -1.39 -23.36 -5.48
CA LEU A 143 -2.25 -22.88 -4.39
C LEU A 143 -3.51 -23.72 -4.25
N GLY A 144 -4.13 -23.67 -3.08
CA GLY A 144 -5.50 -24.12 -2.84
C GLY A 144 -6.53 -23.24 -3.54
N GLU A 145 -7.80 -23.59 -3.40
CA GLU A 145 -8.92 -22.85 -3.98
C GLU A 145 -9.55 -21.92 -2.95
N ALA A 146 -9.87 -20.70 -3.38
CA ALA A 146 -10.64 -19.76 -2.58
C ALA A 146 -12.15 -20.04 -2.74
N HIS A 147 -12.90 -19.93 -1.65
CA HIS A 147 -14.35 -20.17 -1.64
C HIS A 147 -15.10 -18.91 -1.18
N TYR A 148 -15.74 -18.24 -2.12
CA TYR A 148 -16.42 -16.98 -1.88
C TYR A 148 -17.90 -17.17 -1.53
N LYS A 149 -18.36 -16.46 -0.49
CA LYS A 149 -19.78 -16.39 -0.09
C LYS A 149 -20.58 -15.37 -0.90
N VAL A 150 -19.87 -14.46 -1.59
CA VAL A 150 -20.49 -13.37 -2.37
C VAL A 150 -20.25 -13.55 -3.87
N PRO A 151 -21.20 -13.15 -4.72
CA PRO A 151 -21.01 -13.17 -6.16
C PRO A 151 -19.89 -12.20 -6.57
N LEU A 152 -19.24 -12.49 -7.70
CA LEU A 152 -18.31 -11.57 -8.32
C LEU A 152 -19.09 -10.37 -8.85
N PRO A 153 -18.59 -9.13 -8.68
CA PRO A 153 -19.19 -7.98 -9.33
C PRO A 153 -19.13 -8.16 -10.86
N PRO A 154 -20.13 -7.69 -11.59
CA PRO A 154 -20.18 -7.84 -13.06
C PRO A 154 -19.05 -7.08 -13.76
N SER A 155 -18.56 -6.01 -13.13
CA SER A 155 -17.41 -5.22 -13.58
C SER A 155 -16.92 -4.31 -12.44
N TYR A 156 -15.72 -3.74 -12.62
CA TYR A 156 -15.21 -2.64 -11.80
C TYR A 156 -15.42 -1.27 -12.47
N GLY A 157 -16.35 -1.18 -13.41
CA GLY A 157 -16.67 0.02 -14.19
C GLY A 157 -15.74 0.20 -15.41
N ALA A 158 -15.96 1.28 -16.15
CA ALA A 158 -15.17 1.58 -17.35
C ALA A 158 -13.67 1.71 -17.03
N PRO A 159 -12.78 1.25 -17.92
CA PRO A 159 -11.35 1.46 -17.78
C PRO A 159 -10.99 2.94 -17.63
N ILE A 160 -9.97 3.24 -16.82
CA ILE A 160 -9.38 4.58 -16.73
C ILE A 160 -8.15 4.60 -17.62
N THR A 161 -8.13 5.49 -18.60
CA THR A 161 -7.07 5.56 -19.61
C THR A 161 -5.84 6.35 -19.15
N HIS A 162 -6.05 7.32 -18.26
CA HIS A 162 -4.97 8.18 -17.76
C HIS A 162 -5.23 8.64 -16.33
N VAL A 163 -4.24 8.44 -15.46
CA VAL A 163 -4.20 8.99 -14.10
C VAL A 163 -2.87 9.70 -13.91
N PRO A 164 -2.87 11.03 -13.75
CA PRO A 164 -1.65 11.79 -13.52
C PRO A 164 -1.05 11.47 -12.14
N GLU A 165 0.25 11.68 -12.00
CA GLU A 165 0.90 11.61 -10.70
C GLU A 165 0.55 12.85 -9.87
N PRO A 166 0.19 12.71 -8.58
CA PRO A 166 -0.05 13.86 -7.74
C PRO A 166 1.27 14.60 -7.46
N PRO A 167 1.25 15.93 -7.34
CA PRO A 167 2.45 16.70 -7.02
C PRO A 167 3.00 16.29 -5.65
N ARG A 168 4.25 15.87 -5.59
CA ARG A 168 4.91 15.39 -4.35
C ARG A 168 5.23 16.51 -3.36
N ASP A 169 5.26 17.74 -3.81
CA ASP A 169 5.43 18.96 -2.99
C ASP A 169 4.13 19.41 -2.29
N ASP A 170 2.96 19.03 -2.81
CA ASP A 170 1.70 19.14 -2.09
C ASP A 170 1.50 17.94 -1.16
N LYS A 171 1.91 18.10 0.10
CA LYS A 171 1.86 17.03 1.11
C LYS A 171 0.44 16.49 1.33
N VAL A 172 -0.59 17.33 1.22
CA VAL A 172 -1.97 16.89 1.47
C VAL A 172 -2.46 16.07 0.27
N ALA A 173 -2.29 16.57 -0.94
CA ALA A 173 -2.69 15.85 -2.15
C ALA A 173 -1.91 14.54 -2.29
N TYR A 174 -0.59 14.57 -2.10
CA TYR A 174 0.24 13.38 -2.15
C TYR A 174 -0.09 12.37 -1.03
N GLY A 175 -0.33 12.86 0.18
CA GLY A 175 -0.77 12.04 1.32
C GLY A 175 -2.11 11.36 1.06
N GLY A 176 -3.05 12.06 0.43
CA GLY A 176 -4.34 11.49 -0.02
C GLY A 176 -4.16 10.39 -1.06
N TYR A 177 -3.24 10.56 -2.00
CA TYR A 177 -2.87 9.53 -2.96
C TYR A 177 -2.25 8.30 -2.26
N LEU A 178 -1.32 8.52 -1.32
CA LEU A 178 -0.68 7.43 -0.59
C LEU A 178 -1.67 6.69 0.32
N ALA A 179 -2.59 7.38 0.99
CA ALA A 179 -3.59 6.75 1.87
C ALA A 179 -4.76 6.13 1.10
N GLY A 180 -5.07 6.64 -0.09
CA GLY A 180 -6.13 6.14 -0.97
C GLY A 180 -5.59 5.15 -2.01
N PRO A 181 -5.30 5.61 -3.25
CA PRO A 181 -4.92 4.74 -4.37
C PRO A 181 -3.75 3.81 -4.10
N ALA A 182 -2.66 4.30 -3.52
CA ALA A 182 -1.44 3.50 -3.38
C ALA A 182 -1.47 2.57 -2.16
N GLY A 183 -1.95 3.06 -1.01
CA GLY A 183 -1.89 2.34 0.27
C GLY A 183 -3.22 1.75 0.74
N HIS A 184 -4.31 2.00 0.01
CA HIS A 184 -5.68 1.48 0.24
C HIS A 184 -6.20 1.56 1.69
N CYS A 185 -5.71 2.48 2.52
CA CYS A 185 -6.19 2.69 3.89
C CYS A 185 -7.71 2.91 3.91
N LEU A 186 -8.21 3.64 2.91
CA LEU A 186 -9.63 3.91 2.67
C LEU A 186 -10.49 2.65 2.77
N LEU A 187 -10.05 1.52 2.18
CA LEU A 187 -10.88 0.33 2.08
C LEU A 187 -11.11 -0.34 3.44
N CYS A 188 -10.06 -0.44 4.25
CA CYS A 188 -10.17 -1.00 5.58
C CYS A 188 -10.87 -0.02 6.55
N HIS A 189 -10.60 1.27 6.41
CA HIS A 189 -11.11 2.29 7.32
C HIS A 189 -12.42 2.96 6.86
N THR A 190 -13.16 2.36 5.93
CA THR A 190 -14.50 2.81 5.51
C THR A 190 -15.50 1.67 5.68
N PRO A 191 -16.61 1.87 6.43
CA PRO A 191 -17.57 0.81 6.65
C PRO A 191 -18.38 0.50 5.38
N PRO A 192 -18.99 -0.68 5.27
CA PRO A 192 -20.00 -0.94 4.25
C PRO A 192 -21.28 -0.16 4.55
N GLY A 193 -22.08 0.15 3.54
CA GLY A 193 -23.35 0.84 3.73
C GLY A 193 -24.20 0.90 2.47
N GLY A 194 -25.52 0.98 2.66
CA GLY A 194 -26.46 1.13 1.56
C GLY A 194 -26.40 0.02 0.50
N GLY A 195 -26.06 -1.22 0.88
CA GLY A 195 -25.87 -2.33 -0.05
C GLY A 195 -24.56 -2.25 -0.87
N LYS A 196 -23.68 -1.29 -0.57
CA LYS A 196 -22.38 -1.11 -1.20
C LYS A 196 -21.25 -1.63 -0.30
N PRO A 197 -20.14 -2.12 -0.86
CA PRO A 197 -19.00 -2.58 -0.08
C PRO A 197 -18.31 -1.46 0.71
N PHE A 198 -18.54 -0.19 0.34
CA PHE A 198 -18.02 1.00 1.02
C PHE A 198 -19.07 2.11 0.99
N ASP A 199 -19.33 2.71 2.15
CA ASP A 199 -20.06 3.96 2.23
C ASP A 199 -19.08 5.12 2.22
N MET A 200 -18.90 5.73 1.05
CA MET A 200 -17.95 6.82 0.86
C MET A 200 -18.30 8.09 1.64
N SER A 201 -19.56 8.24 2.10
CA SER A 201 -19.93 9.35 3.01
C SER A 201 -19.30 9.17 4.39
N LEU A 202 -18.90 7.94 4.74
CA LEU A 202 -18.24 7.56 5.99
C LEU A 202 -16.76 7.20 5.78
N ALA A 203 -16.15 7.75 4.73
CA ALA A 203 -14.76 7.47 4.41
C ALA A 203 -13.82 7.74 5.59
N TYR A 204 -12.94 6.78 5.87
CA TYR A 204 -11.95 6.79 6.96
C TYR A 204 -12.52 6.77 8.40
N LEU A 205 -13.83 6.60 8.59
CA LEU A 205 -14.44 6.54 9.92
C LEU A 205 -14.30 5.20 10.63
N GLY A 206 -13.74 4.19 9.96
CA GLY A 206 -13.60 2.84 10.53
C GLY A 206 -14.93 2.08 10.59
N GLY A 207 -15.03 1.13 11.54
CA GLY A 207 -16.25 0.34 11.74
C GLY A 207 -16.39 -0.85 10.78
N ARG A 208 -15.39 -1.15 9.95
CA ARG A 208 -15.38 -2.31 9.09
C ARG A 208 -14.85 -3.53 9.85
N GLU A 209 -15.58 -4.62 9.78
CA GLU A 209 -15.13 -5.93 10.23
C GLU A 209 -14.15 -6.54 9.24
N LEU A 210 -13.04 -7.04 9.76
CA LEU A 210 -11.92 -7.60 9.01
C LEU A 210 -11.45 -8.89 9.71
N PRO A 211 -10.81 -9.83 9.00
CA PRO A 211 -10.22 -10.98 9.64
C PRO A 211 -9.14 -10.56 10.65
N ASP A 212 -9.12 -11.17 11.82
CA ASP A 212 -8.03 -10.95 12.79
C ASP A 212 -6.88 -11.93 12.49
N PHE A 213 -5.77 -11.41 11.98
CA PHE A 213 -4.61 -12.25 11.64
C PHE A 213 -3.79 -12.68 12.88
N ASP A 214 -4.09 -12.14 14.05
CA ASP A 214 -3.50 -12.61 15.32
C ASP A 214 -4.27 -13.78 15.94
N HIS A 215 -5.57 -13.84 15.65
CA HIS A 215 -6.48 -14.85 16.18
C HIS A 215 -7.32 -15.42 15.03
N PRO A 216 -6.87 -16.51 14.37
CA PRO A 216 -7.59 -17.12 13.26
C PRO A 216 -9.06 -17.41 13.60
N GLY A 217 -9.97 -16.94 12.74
CA GLY A 217 -11.41 -16.99 12.97
C GLY A 217 -11.97 -15.83 13.82
N GLY A 218 -11.11 -14.97 14.36
CA GLY A 218 -11.51 -13.74 15.05
C GLY A 218 -11.81 -12.59 14.09
N ILE A 219 -12.38 -11.52 14.65
CA ILE A 219 -12.74 -10.30 13.93
C ILE A 219 -12.01 -9.11 14.54
N ALA A 220 -11.29 -8.37 13.70
CA ALA A 220 -10.74 -7.07 14.02
C ALA A 220 -11.64 -5.96 13.42
N VAL A 221 -12.00 -4.96 14.21
CA VAL A 221 -12.80 -3.82 13.73
C VAL A 221 -11.88 -2.63 13.47
N SER A 222 -11.91 -2.12 12.25
CA SER A 222 -11.11 -0.94 11.87
C SER A 222 -11.52 0.30 12.65
N ARG A 223 -10.56 1.16 12.95
CA ARG A 223 -10.78 2.37 13.75
C ARG A 223 -10.96 3.59 12.86
N ASN A 224 -11.64 4.62 13.41
CA ASN A 224 -11.68 5.95 12.83
C ASN A 224 -10.26 6.54 12.80
N ILE A 225 -9.82 7.01 11.62
CA ILE A 225 -8.50 7.61 11.41
C ILE A 225 -8.60 9.07 10.91
N THR A 226 -9.77 9.71 11.03
CA THR A 226 -9.94 11.13 10.69
C THR A 226 -9.29 12.05 11.70
N GLY A 227 -8.70 13.14 11.23
CA GLY A 227 -8.03 14.12 12.07
C GLY A 227 -8.97 15.12 12.76
N GLY A 228 -10.19 15.29 12.25
CA GLY A 228 -11.16 16.23 12.79
C GLY A 228 -12.01 15.70 13.96
N SER A 229 -11.66 14.56 14.56
CA SER A 229 -12.46 13.89 15.57
C SER A 229 -11.64 13.42 16.76
N LYS A 230 -12.14 13.65 17.98
CA LYS A 230 -11.59 13.04 19.20
C LYS A 230 -11.70 11.50 19.23
N HIS A 231 -12.63 10.94 18.46
CA HIS A 231 -12.78 9.48 18.29
C HIS A 231 -11.90 8.91 17.18
N GLY A 232 -11.20 9.77 16.44
CA GLY A 232 -10.20 9.42 15.43
C GLY A 232 -8.79 9.65 15.95
N VAL A 233 -7.94 10.21 15.09
CA VAL A 233 -6.54 10.53 15.42
C VAL A 233 -6.32 12.03 15.67
N GLY A 234 -7.39 12.80 15.86
CA GLY A 234 -7.33 14.26 16.00
C GLY A 234 -6.50 14.74 17.18
N GLU A 235 -6.60 14.06 18.32
CA GLU A 235 -5.88 14.40 19.55
C GLU A 235 -4.50 13.72 19.65
N TRP A 236 -4.15 12.83 18.70
CA TRP A 236 -2.87 12.15 18.71
C TRP A 236 -1.77 13.06 18.17
N THR A 237 -0.58 12.95 18.74
CA THR A 237 0.61 13.57 18.14
C THR A 237 1.00 12.84 16.85
N ASP A 238 1.73 13.50 15.95
CA ASP A 238 2.21 12.88 14.73
C ASP A 238 3.13 11.67 15.03
N ALA A 239 3.90 11.72 16.12
CA ALA A 239 4.71 10.60 16.56
C ALA A 239 3.86 9.39 16.99
N GLN A 240 2.70 9.61 17.63
CA GLN A 240 1.78 8.52 17.99
C GLN A 240 1.12 7.92 16.74
N ILE A 241 0.72 8.75 15.76
CA ILE A 241 0.16 8.27 14.49
C ILE A 241 1.22 7.46 13.72
N LYS A 242 2.45 7.97 13.60
CA LYS A 242 3.56 7.23 12.98
C LYS A 242 3.80 5.88 13.65
N ARG A 243 3.81 5.85 14.99
CA ARG A 243 3.98 4.62 15.76
C ARG A 243 2.84 3.62 15.51
N ALA A 244 1.61 4.07 15.42
CA ALA A 244 0.48 3.21 15.10
C ALA A 244 0.60 2.62 13.69
N ILE A 245 0.92 3.44 12.69
CA ILE A 245 1.09 2.99 11.29
C ILE A 245 2.27 2.00 11.15
N THR A 246 3.42 2.28 11.79
CA THR A 246 4.67 1.55 11.53
C THR A 246 4.98 0.44 12.53
N GLN A 247 4.39 0.49 13.72
CA GLN A 247 4.71 -0.45 14.82
C GLN A 247 3.46 -1.16 15.37
N GLY A 248 2.26 -0.74 14.93
CA GLY A 248 1.01 -1.29 15.45
C GLY A 248 0.78 -1.00 16.93
N VAL A 249 1.21 0.17 17.42
CA VAL A 249 1.05 0.58 18.83
C VAL A 249 0.31 1.91 18.89
N ARG A 250 -0.83 1.90 19.59
CA ARG A 250 -1.69 3.05 19.77
C ARG A 250 -1.09 4.10 20.73
N GLU A 251 -1.82 5.21 20.87
CA GLU A 251 -1.47 6.30 21.79
C GLU A 251 -1.41 5.86 23.26
N ASP A 252 -2.30 4.93 23.64
CA ASP A 252 -2.41 4.36 24.98
C ASP A 252 -1.45 3.16 25.24
N GLY A 253 -0.63 2.79 24.24
CA GLY A 253 0.30 1.67 24.30
C GLY A 253 -0.31 0.31 23.93
N THR A 254 -1.60 0.22 23.68
CA THR A 254 -2.23 -1.05 23.24
C THR A 254 -1.81 -1.41 21.82
N ARG A 255 -1.85 -2.71 21.49
CA ARG A 255 -1.47 -3.20 20.17
C ARG A 255 -2.65 -3.25 19.21
N LEU A 256 -2.37 -2.95 17.95
CA LEU A 256 -3.28 -3.16 16.83
C LEU A 256 -3.13 -4.59 16.31
N ALA A 257 -4.22 -5.14 15.75
CA ALA A 257 -4.20 -6.43 15.06
C ALA A 257 -3.31 -6.38 13.80
N ARG A 258 -2.62 -7.49 13.49
CA ARG A 258 -1.74 -7.63 12.31
C ARG A 258 -2.47 -7.58 10.97
N THR A 259 -3.79 -7.51 10.98
CA THR A 259 -4.60 -7.17 9.81
C THR A 259 -4.20 -5.80 9.26
N MET A 260 -3.89 -4.83 10.14
CA MET A 260 -3.17 -3.62 9.78
C MET A 260 -1.72 -3.99 9.40
N PRO A 261 -1.26 -3.71 8.16
CA PRO A 261 0.02 -4.24 7.66
C PRO A 261 1.26 -3.45 8.11
N PHE A 262 1.37 -3.13 9.40
CA PHE A 262 2.48 -2.36 9.96
C PHE A 262 3.85 -3.03 9.76
N GLU A 263 3.91 -4.35 9.57
CA GLU A 263 5.14 -5.07 9.20
C GLU A 263 5.75 -4.57 7.87
N TRP A 264 4.91 -4.14 6.93
CA TRP A 264 5.31 -3.52 5.66
C TRP A 264 5.50 -2.03 5.83
N TYR A 265 4.58 -1.36 6.51
CA TYR A 265 4.56 0.08 6.70
C TYR A 265 5.74 0.62 7.51
N LYS A 266 6.41 -0.21 8.34
CA LYS A 266 7.63 0.19 9.07
C LYS A 266 8.78 0.66 8.19
N ARG A 267 8.73 0.39 6.88
CA ARG A 267 9.71 0.80 5.88
C ARG A 267 9.33 2.06 5.11
N MET A 268 8.18 2.69 5.42
CA MET A 268 7.78 3.93 4.77
C MET A 268 8.82 5.02 4.97
N ALA A 269 9.09 5.77 3.91
CA ALA A 269 9.91 6.96 3.99
C ALA A 269 9.28 7.97 4.97
N PRO A 270 10.06 8.65 5.81
CA PRO A 270 9.53 9.64 6.75
C PRO A 270 8.68 10.71 6.07
N ALA A 271 9.05 11.17 4.88
CA ALA A 271 8.31 12.17 4.12
C ALA A 271 6.92 11.67 3.69
N ASP A 272 6.78 10.39 3.32
CA ASP A 272 5.52 9.79 2.93
C ASP A 272 4.59 9.61 4.15
N LEU A 273 5.13 9.22 5.30
CA LEU A 273 4.38 9.20 6.56
C LEU A 273 3.89 10.61 6.94
N ASP A 274 4.74 11.63 6.78
CA ASP A 274 4.37 13.02 7.03
C ASP A 274 3.25 13.49 6.08
N ALA A 275 3.30 13.08 4.81
CA ALA A 275 2.26 13.39 3.83
C ALA A 275 0.94 12.70 4.18
N ILE A 276 0.96 11.41 4.50
CA ILE A 276 -0.22 10.66 4.95
C ILE A 276 -0.86 11.35 6.18
N ILE A 277 -0.06 11.73 7.18
CA ILE A 277 -0.55 12.40 8.39
C ILE A 277 -1.16 13.76 8.05
N ALA A 278 -0.49 14.54 7.20
CA ALA A 278 -1.01 15.84 6.75
C ALA A 278 -2.38 15.68 6.10
N PHE A 279 -2.57 14.67 5.25
CA PHE A 279 -3.86 14.35 4.67
C PHE A 279 -4.88 13.93 5.73
N LEU A 280 -4.57 12.97 6.61
CA LEU A 280 -5.48 12.50 7.64
C LEU A 280 -5.96 13.64 8.54
N ARG A 281 -5.12 14.65 8.83
CA ARG A 281 -5.45 15.84 9.59
C ARG A 281 -6.53 16.71 8.92
N THR A 282 -6.67 16.65 7.59
CA THR A 282 -7.70 17.40 6.86
C THR A 282 -9.06 16.72 6.88
N LEU A 283 -9.13 15.42 7.20
CA LEU A 283 -10.36 14.65 7.18
C LEU A 283 -11.25 15.03 8.37
N LYS A 284 -12.48 15.42 8.09
CA LYS A 284 -13.50 15.71 9.10
C LYS A 284 -14.63 14.69 9.03
N PRO A 285 -15.12 14.17 10.17
CA PRO A 285 -16.34 13.36 10.18
C PRO A 285 -17.54 14.18 9.69
N PRO A 286 -18.54 13.54 9.05
CA PRO A 286 -19.80 14.21 8.72
C PRO A 286 -20.45 14.87 9.94
N GLY A 287 -20.96 16.09 9.78
CA GLY A 287 -21.65 16.82 10.85
C GLY A 287 -20.75 17.48 11.90
N THR A 288 -19.44 17.53 11.68
CA THR A 288 -18.51 18.37 12.49
C THR A 288 -18.17 19.60 11.68
N GLU A 289 -18.85 20.71 11.95
CA GLU A 289 -18.47 22.06 11.52
C GLU A 289 -17.45 22.68 12.47
#